data_ae40cfcd3f68b1520a0d2f29f59b97ed
#
_entry.id   ae40cfcd3f68b1520a0d2f29f59b97ed
#
_cell.length_a   1.000
_cell.length_b   1.000
_cell.length_c   1.000
_cell.angle_alpha   90.00
_cell.angle_beta   90.00
_cell.angle_gamma   90.00
#
_symmetry.space_group_name_H-M   'P 1'
#
loop_
_entity.id
_entity.type
_entity.pdbx_description
1 polymer ?
#
loop_
_entity_poly.entity_id
_entity_poly.type
_entity_poly.pdbx_seq_one_letter_code
_entity_poly.pdbx_strand_id
1 'polypeptide(L)' 'PDIVKVDREIVKDIDKNRANQSVFAAIVNIAKENNITVLAEGIETKEEYLYLKDNGASLVQGYYFAKPSSEPIRKINF' A
#
# COMPACT_ATOMS: atom_id res chain seq x y z
N PRO A 1 18.70 0.99 4.92
CA PRO A 1 17.38 1.39 5.38
C PRO A 1 16.42 0.22 5.38
N ASP A 2 15.52 0.26 6.33
CA ASP A 2 14.61 -0.83 6.54
C ASP A 2 13.32 -0.61 5.74
N ILE A 3 12.62 -1.72 5.52
CA ILE A 3 11.34 -1.69 4.83
C ILE A 3 10.33 -2.40 5.71
N VAL A 4 9.17 -1.78 5.92
CA VAL A 4 8.06 -2.46 6.56
C VAL A 4 7.06 -2.81 5.47
N LYS A 5 6.63 -4.06 5.47
CA LYS A 5 5.67 -4.55 4.49
C LYS A 5 4.29 -4.55 5.12
N VAL A 6 3.36 -3.88 4.44
CA VAL A 6 1.97 -3.85 4.89
C VAL A 6 1.23 -4.93 4.12
N ASP A 7 0.73 -5.90 4.87
CA ASP A 7 0.12 -7.09 4.30
C ASP A 7 -1.19 -6.77 3.61
N ARG A 8 -1.58 -7.67 2.69
CA ARG A 8 -2.81 -7.52 1.93
C ARG A 8 -4.04 -7.39 2.82
N GLU A 9 -4.04 -8.01 3.99
CA GLU A 9 -5.20 -7.92 4.86
C GLU A 9 -5.49 -6.50 5.30
N ILE A 10 -4.45 -5.68 5.39
CA ILE A 10 -4.63 -4.28 5.72
C ILE A 10 -4.91 -3.47 4.45
N VAL A 11 -4.30 -3.85 3.35
CA VAL A 11 -4.43 -3.13 2.09
C VAL A 11 -5.79 -3.32 1.46
N LYS A 12 -6.41 -4.49 1.66
CA LYS A 12 -7.66 -4.81 1.02
C LYS A 12 -8.75 -3.82 1.43
N ASP A 13 -9.37 -3.21 0.43
CA ASP A 13 -10.45 -2.24 0.63
C ASP A 13 -10.04 -1.07 1.51
N ILE A 14 -8.75 -0.73 1.52
CA ILE A 14 -8.27 0.32 2.42
C ILE A 14 -8.90 1.67 2.10
N ASP A 15 -9.36 1.86 0.89
CA ASP A 15 -10.07 3.08 0.53
C ASP A 15 -11.44 3.20 1.20
N LYS A 16 -11.94 2.10 1.77
CA LYS A 16 -13.27 2.06 2.39
C LYS A 16 -13.26 1.62 3.84
N ASN A 17 -12.25 0.89 4.26
CA ASN A 17 -12.22 0.25 5.57
C ASN A 17 -11.53 1.14 6.59
N ARG A 18 -12.31 1.79 7.44
CA ARG A 18 -11.76 2.76 8.39
C ARG A 18 -10.81 2.12 9.39
N ALA A 19 -11.08 0.90 9.82
CA ALA A 19 -10.19 0.23 10.75
C ALA A 19 -8.81 0.02 10.11
N ASN A 20 -8.81 -0.44 8.86
CA ASN A 20 -7.54 -0.64 8.14
C ASN A 20 -6.85 0.69 7.88
N GLN A 21 -7.61 1.74 7.63
CA GLN A 21 -7.03 3.07 7.46
C GLN A 21 -6.29 3.52 8.72
N SER A 22 -6.87 3.26 9.88
CA SER A 22 -6.24 3.64 11.15
C SER A 22 -4.97 2.85 11.39
N VAL A 23 -4.99 1.56 11.09
CA VAL A 23 -3.80 0.72 11.24
C VAL A 23 -2.70 1.21 10.32
N PHE A 24 -3.06 1.49 9.07
CA PHE A 24 -2.09 1.94 8.09
C PHE A 24 -1.47 3.28 8.51
N ALA A 25 -2.29 4.20 9.02
CA ALA A 25 -1.79 5.50 9.46
C ALA A 25 -0.78 5.34 10.59
N ALA A 26 -1.04 4.42 11.52
CA ALA A 26 -0.11 4.17 12.61
C ALA A 26 1.22 3.63 12.09
N ILE A 27 1.16 2.71 11.13
CA ILE A 27 2.36 2.15 10.53
C ILE A 27 3.17 3.23 9.84
N VAL A 28 2.50 4.10 9.09
CA VAL A 28 3.18 5.19 8.38
C VAL A 28 3.86 6.14 9.35
N ASN A 29 3.18 6.47 10.45
CA ASN A 29 3.77 7.36 11.44
C ASN A 29 5.02 6.78 12.05
N ILE A 30 4.97 5.51 12.43
CA ILE A 30 6.14 4.83 12.99
C ILE A 30 7.27 4.80 11.97
N ALA A 31 6.94 4.51 10.73
CA ALA A 31 7.95 4.44 9.68
C ALA A 31 8.62 5.78 9.47
N LYS A 32 7.85 6.85 9.45
CA LYS A 32 8.42 8.18 9.26
C LYS A 32 9.38 8.54 10.37
N GLU A 33 9.03 8.21 11.60
CA GLU A 33 9.86 8.56 12.73
C GLU A 33 11.15 7.77 12.76
N ASN A 34 11.21 6.67 12.05
CA ASN A 34 12.36 5.77 12.08
C ASN A 34 13.04 5.62 10.73
N ASN A 35 12.71 6.46 9.77
CA ASN A 35 13.27 6.41 8.42
C ASN A 35 13.10 5.04 7.77
N ILE A 36 11.92 4.47 7.91
CA ILE A 36 11.59 3.18 7.35
C ILE A 36 10.71 3.39 6.12
N THR A 37 10.97 2.63 5.08
CA THR A 37 10.17 2.66 3.86
C THR A 37 8.94 1.80 4.04
N VAL A 38 7.78 2.29 3.63
CA VAL A 38 6.53 1.54 3.71
C VAL A 38 6.24 0.91 2.36
N LEU A 39 6.16 -0.41 2.32
CA LEU A 39 5.82 -1.16 1.12
C LEU A 39 4.45 -1.80 1.30
N ALA A 40 3.50 -1.44 0.46
CA ALA A 40 2.18 -2.03 0.49
C ALA A 40 2.10 -3.17 -0.50
N GLU A 41 1.61 -4.32 -0.07
CA GLU A 41 1.53 -5.53 -0.88
C GLU A 41 0.09 -5.91 -1.12
N GLY A 42 -0.15 -6.55 -2.26
CA GLY A 42 -1.46 -7.13 -2.53
C GLY A 42 -2.49 -6.14 -3.01
N ILE A 43 -2.07 -5.05 -3.63
CA ILE A 43 -2.99 -4.08 -4.18
C ILE A 43 -3.72 -4.70 -5.35
N GLU A 44 -5.04 -4.55 -5.37
CA GLU A 44 -5.86 -5.14 -6.42
C GLU A 44 -6.73 -4.13 -7.15
N THR A 45 -6.90 -2.93 -6.62
CA THR A 45 -7.73 -1.93 -7.26
C THR A 45 -6.99 -0.61 -7.36
N LYS A 46 -7.43 0.20 -8.31
CA LYS A 46 -6.87 1.53 -8.46
C LYS A 46 -7.18 2.39 -7.24
N GLU A 47 -8.35 2.21 -6.66
CA GLU A 47 -8.75 2.98 -5.49
C GLU A 47 -7.83 2.69 -4.31
N GLU A 48 -7.47 1.42 -4.12
CA GLU A 48 -6.51 1.07 -3.08
C GLU A 48 -5.17 1.72 -3.35
N TYR A 49 -4.73 1.67 -4.59
CA TYR A 49 -3.46 2.28 -4.98
C TYR A 49 -3.44 3.78 -4.65
N LEU A 50 -4.49 4.49 -5.05
CA LEU A 50 -4.54 5.93 -4.85
C LEU A 50 -4.56 6.27 -3.36
N TYR A 51 -5.32 5.51 -2.58
CA TYR A 51 -5.37 5.75 -1.14
C TYR A 51 -3.98 5.59 -0.53
N LEU A 52 -3.31 4.49 -0.86
CA LEU A 52 -2.00 4.20 -0.27
C LEU A 52 -0.98 5.25 -0.66
N LYS A 53 -0.99 5.65 -1.93
CA LYS A 53 -0.09 6.68 -2.40
C LYS A 53 -0.31 7.99 -1.66
N ASP A 54 -1.57 8.40 -1.51
CA ASP A 54 -1.90 9.68 -0.90
C ASP A 54 -1.66 9.69 0.60
N ASN A 55 -1.56 8.52 1.22
CA ASN A 55 -1.48 8.41 2.67
C ASN A 55 -0.16 7.83 3.17
N GLY A 56 0.87 7.82 2.32
CA GLY A 56 2.22 7.63 2.84
C GLY A 56 2.95 6.37 2.45
N ALA A 57 2.37 5.51 1.62
CA ALA A 57 3.12 4.36 1.14
C ALA A 57 4.19 4.85 0.18
N SER A 58 5.38 4.28 0.30
CA SER A 58 6.51 4.63 -0.56
C SER A 58 6.59 3.75 -1.78
N LEU A 59 6.19 2.50 -1.64
CA LEU A 59 6.23 1.51 -2.71
C LEU A 59 4.93 0.72 -2.68
N VAL A 60 4.51 0.22 -3.83
CA VAL A 60 3.37 -0.68 -3.89
C VAL A 60 3.72 -1.88 -4.74
N GLN A 61 3.02 -2.98 -4.48
CA GLN A 61 3.26 -4.22 -5.17
C GLN A 61 1.95 -5.00 -5.23
N GLY A 62 1.65 -5.57 -6.39
CA GLY A 62 0.45 -6.37 -6.53
C GLY A 62 -0.20 -6.20 -7.88
N TYR A 63 -1.42 -6.67 -7.97
CA TYR A 63 -2.26 -6.53 -9.14
C TYR A 63 -3.23 -5.39 -8.89
N TYR A 64 -3.26 -4.46 -9.81
CA TYR A 64 -4.34 -3.50 -9.80
C TYR A 64 -4.51 -3.06 -11.24
N PHE A 65 -5.57 -2.45 -11.60
CA PHE A 65 -5.97 -2.19 -12.95
C PHE A 65 -6.21 -3.50 -13.68
N ALA A 66 -7.28 -3.62 -14.25
CA ALA A 66 -7.57 -4.75 -15.11
C ALA A 66 -6.83 -4.54 -16.42
N LYS A 67 -5.66 -5.10 -16.54
CA LYS A 67 -4.91 -5.02 -17.78
C LYS A 67 -5.20 -6.23 -18.61
N PRO A 68 -5.32 -6.05 -19.92
CA PRO A 68 -5.55 -7.22 -20.76
C PRO A 68 -4.47 -8.28 -20.63
N SER A 69 -3.27 -7.87 -20.38
CA SER A 69 -2.16 -8.82 -20.24
C SER A 69 -2.22 -9.60 -18.96
N SER A 70 -2.96 -9.11 -17.97
CA SER A 70 -3.06 -9.76 -16.68
C SER A 70 -1.75 -9.89 -15.95
N GLU A 71 -0.78 -9.09 -16.32
CA GLU A 71 0.48 -9.16 -15.61
C GLU A 71 0.40 -8.43 -14.29
N PRO A 72 1.04 -8.99 -13.26
CA PRO A 72 1.02 -8.33 -11.96
C PRO A 72 1.84 -7.05 -11.98
N ILE A 73 1.40 -6.11 -11.19
CA ILE A 73 2.21 -4.94 -10.92
C ILE A 73 3.28 -5.37 -9.94
N ARG A 74 4.53 -5.21 -10.30
CA ARG A 74 5.61 -5.73 -9.48
C ARG A 74 5.97 -4.78 -8.36
N LYS A 75 6.33 -3.58 -8.72
CA LYS A 75 6.76 -2.62 -7.72
C LYS A 75 6.71 -1.24 -8.35
N ILE A 76 6.06 -0.32 -7.70
CA ILE A 76 5.94 1.04 -8.19
C ILE A 76 6.40 1.98 -7.10
N ASN A 77 7.27 2.90 -7.45
CA ASN A 77 7.66 3.97 -6.54
C ASN A 77 6.65 5.10 -6.66
N PHE A 78 6.21 5.57 -5.54
CA PHE A 78 5.31 6.72 -5.53
C PHE A 78 6.10 8.04 -5.68
#